data_9abb10b61c66ad53b98e1e9e30b24f00
#
_entry.id   9abb10b61c66ad53b98e1e9e30b24f00
#
_cell.length_a   1.000
_cell.length_b   1.000
_cell.length_c   1.000
_cell.angle_alpha   90.00
_cell.angle_beta   90.00
_cell.angle_gamma   90.00
#
_symmetry.space_group_name_H-M   'P 1'
#
loop_
_entity.id
_entity.type
_entity.pdbx_description
1 polymer ?
#
loop_
_entity_poly.entity_id
_entity_poly.type
_entity_poly.pdbx_seq_one_letter_code
_entity_poly.pdbx_strand_id
1 'polypeptide(L)'
;MSPPIHLLLKLRSSLLVHTHRRSPMPRYVDGFVLPVPKDNIEAYRKIARKAGKIWREHGALEYIECVADDVKPGKRTSFPQSVKLKADEVVVFSWIVYPSRKQRDAINAKVMADPRLKSMMDPKKMPFDLQRMFWGGFKTLVEL
;
A
#
# COMPACT_ATOMS: atom_id res chain seq x y z
N MET A 1 31.78 42.99 -26.42
CA MET A 1 31.44 41.80 -27.19
C MET A 1 30.25 41.15 -26.54
N SER A 2 29.11 41.18 -27.19
CA SER A 2 27.86 40.52 -26.74
C SER A 2 27.97 39.05 -27.02
N PRO A 3 27.61 38.14 -26.09
CA PRO A 3 27.62 36.72 -26.36
C PRO A 3 26.52 36.38 -27.40
N PRO A 4 26.75 35.45 -28.27
CA PRO A 4 25.83 35.15 -29.36
C PRO A 4 24.51 34.56 -28.83
N ILE A 5 23.43 35.09 -29.36
CA ILE A 5 22.00 34.80 -29.05
C ILE A 5 21.66 33.29 -29.15
N HIS A 6 22.50 32.50 -29.79
CA HIS A 6 22.30 31.06 -29.92
C HIS A 6 22.48 30.23 -28.66
N LEU A 7 23.16 30.76 -27.63
CA LEU A 7 23.38 30.02 -26.39
C LEU A 7 22.17 30.07 -25.46
N LEU A 8 21.35 31.14 -25.56
CA LEU A 8 20.15 31.32 -24.74
C LEU A 8 18.96 30.45 -25.20
N LEU A 9 18.94 30.07 -26.47
CA LEU A 9 17.87 29.21 -27.01
C LEU A 9 18.07 27.73 -26.67
N LYS A 10 19.31 27.28 -26.44
CA LYS A 10 19.58 25.89 -26.03
C LYS A 10 19.23 25.61 -24.56
N LEU A 11 19.25 26.62 -23.72
CA LEU A 11 18.91 26.50 -22.30
C LEU A 11 17.39 26.47 -22.04
N ARG A 12 16.59 27.04 -22.96
CA ARG A 12 15.13 27.01 -22.83
C ARG A 12 14.50 25.68 -23.24
N SER A 13 15.12 24.92 -24.13
CA SER A 13 14.56 23.64 -24.56
C SER A 13 14.84 22.50 -23.60
N SER A 14 15.86 22.62 -22.72
CA SER A 14 16.12 21.59 -21.71
C SER A 14 15.23 21.69 -20.46
N LEU A 15 14.62 22.87 -20.22
CA LEU A 15 13.69 23.08 -19.10
C LEU A 15 12.25 22.63 -19.41
N LEU A 16 11.92 22.44 -20.67
CA LEU A 16 10.57 21.99 -21.11
C LEU A 16 10.41 20.47 -21.15
N VAL A 17 11.48 19.70 -20.99
CA VAL A 17 11.47 18.22 -21.05
C VAL A 17 11.11 17.59 -19.72
N HIS A 18 11.01 18.38 -18.63
CA HIS A 18 10.68 17.88 -17.29
C HIS A 18 9.25 18.15 -16.83
N THR A 19 8.34 18.52 -17.73
CA THR A 19 6.93 18.51 -17.42
C THR A 19 6.50 17.06 -17.27
N HIS A 20 6.19 16.67 -16.04
CA HIS A 20 5.73 15.34 -15.65
C HIS A 20 4.66 14.84 -16.62
N ARG A 21 5.03 13.95 -17.50
CA ARG A 21 4.03 13.11 -18.15
C ARG A 21 3.50 12.18 -17.10
N ARG A 22 2.31 12.50 -16.56
CA ARG A 22 1.56 11.52 -15.78
C ARG A 22 1.43 10.26 -16.62
N SER A 23 1.74 9.11 -16.04
CA SER A 23 1.45 7.84 -16.66
C SER A 23 -0.02 7.85 -17.11
N PRO A 24 -0.37 7.51 -18.39
CA PRO A 24 -1.76 7.42 -18.83
C PRO A 24 -2.57 6.36 -18.11
N MET A 25 -1.90 5.48 -17.35
CA MET A 25 -2.53 4.40 -16.61
C MET A 25 -2.86 4.85 -15.19
N PRO A 26 -4.09 4.60 -14.68
CA PRO A 26 -4.41 4.88 -13.29
C PRO A 26 -3.54 4.03 -12.37
N ARG A 27 -3.11 4.62 -11.27
CA ARG A 27 -2.51 3.86 -10.18
C ARG A 27 -3.52 2.84 -9.65
N TYR A 28 -3.00 1.81 -9.04
CA TYR A 28 -3.79 0.72 -8.49
C TYR A 28 -3.49 0.54 -7.01
N VAL A 29 -4.53 0.28 -6.22
CA VAL A 29 -4.41 0.21 -4.75
C VAL A 29 -5.04 -1.08 -4.26
N ASP A 30 -4.28 -1.89 -3.52
CA ASP A 30 -4.85 -2.95 -2.69
C ASP A 30 -5.14 -2.36 -1.31
N GLY A 31 -6.39 -2.46 -0.87
CA GLY A 31 -6.83 -2.03 0.45
C GLY A 31 -7.14 -3.23 1.33
N PHE A 32 -6.77 -3.15 2.62
CA PHE A 32 -6.92 -4.22 3.59
C PHE A 32 -7.60 -3.70 4.85
N VAL A 33 -8.48 -4.49 5.43
CA VAL A 33 -9.05 -4.25 6.75
C VAL A 33 -8.95 -5.54 7.55
N LEU A 34 -8.43 -5.45 8.78
CA LEU A 34 -8.22 -6.62 9.62
C LEU A 34 -8.32 -6.29 11.11
N PRO A 35 -8.76 -7.26 11.94
CA PRO A 35 -8.76 -7.12 13.38
C PRO A 35 -7.44 -7.64 13.96
N VAL A 36 -6.83 -6.89 14.86
CA VAL A 36 -5.61 -7.32 15.55
C VAL A 36 -5.83 -7.22 17.06
N PRO A 37 -5.57 -8.27 17.84
CA PRO A 37 -5.58 -8.15 19.29
C PRO A 37 -4.62 -7.04 19.74
N LYS A 38 -5.07 -6.19 20.65
CA LYS A 38 -4.29 -5.03 21.13
C LYS A 38 -2.91 -5.46 21.65
N ASP A 39 -2.84 -6.59 22.34
CA ASP A 39 -1.59 -7.14 22.86
C ASP A 39 -0.64 -7.63 21.77
N ASN A 40 -1.13 -7.84 20.56
CA ASN A 40 -0.35 -8.35 19.43
C ASN A 40 0.09 -7.26 18.44
N ILE A 41 -0.19 -5.99 18.71
CA ILE A 41 0.13 -4.88 17.79
C ILE A 41 1.64 -4.81 17.49
N GLU A 42 2.49 -5.01 18.47
CA GLU A 42 3.95 -4.96 18.23
C GLU A 42 4.44 -6.17 17.42
N ALA A 43 3.89 -7.35 17.66
CA ALA A 43 4.17 -8.53 16.83
C ALA A 43 3.70 -8.33 15.40
N TYR A 44 2.51 -7.76 15.22
CA TYR A 44 1.96 -7.40 13.91
C TYR A 44 2.84 -6.36 13.19
N ARG A 45 3.25 -5.31 13.89
CA ARG A 45 4.12 -4.26 13.35
C ARG A 45 5.40 -4.84 12.75
N LYS A 46 6.03 -5.78 13.44
CA LYS A 46 7.26 -6.43 12.97
C LYS A 46 7.05 -7.21 11.69
N ILE A 47 5.98 -8.00 11.63
CA ILE A 47 5.62 -8.80 10.44
C ILE A 47 5.27 -7.86 9.28
N ALA A 48 4.43 -6.87 9.51
CA ALA A 48 4.01 -5.90 8.50
C ALA A 48 5.21 -5.13 7.92
N ARG A 49 6.16 -4.73 8.76
CA ARG A 49 7.37 -4.04 8.30
C ARG A 49 8.23 -4.93 7.39
N LYS A 50 8.43 -6.18 7.75
CA LYS A 50 9.16 -7.14 6.93
C LYS A 50 8.45 -7.39 5.60
N ALA A 51 7.14 -7.63 5.64
CA ALA A 51 6.34 -7.82 4.45
C ALA A 51 6.37 -6.58 3.53
N GLY A 52 6.21 -5.40 4.10
CA GLY A 52 6.24 -4.14 3.36
C GLY A 52 7.54 -3.90 2.62
N LYS A 53 8.67 -4.24 3.22
CA LYS A 53 9.98 -4.17 2.55
C LYS A 53 10.03 -5.07 1.32
N ILE A 54 9.48 -6.27 1.41
CA ILE A 54 9.43 -7.22 0.29
C ILE A 54 8.58 -6.64 -0.85
N TRP A 55 7.38 -6.13 -0.56
CA TRP A 55 6.54 -5.47 -1.57
C TRP A 55 7.26 -4.29 -2.24
N ARG A 56 7.90 -3.44 -1.45
CA ARG A 56 8.67 -2.28 -1.97
C ARG A 56 9.82 -2.71 -2.85
N GLU A 57 10.57 -3.72 -2.47
CA GLU A 57 11.67 -4.27 -3.28
C GLU A 57 11.18 -4.82 -4.62
N HIS A 58 10.00 -5.42 -4.66
CA HIS A 58 9.41 -5.94 -5.89
C HIS A 58 8.70 -4.88 -6.74
N GLY A 59 8.65 -3.62 -6.28
CA GLY A 59 8.19 -2.50 -7.11
C GLY A 59 6.93 -1.78 -6.66
N ALA A 60 6.34 -2.14 -5.50
CA ALA A 60 5.25 -1.35 -4.94
C ALA A 60 5.71 0.09 -4.66
N LEU A 61 4.87 1.08 -4.96
CA LEU A 61 5.19 2.50 -4.78
C LEU A 61 5.05 2.94 -3.33
N GLU A 62 4.04 2.43 -2.64
CA GLU A 62 3.78 2.70 -1.23
C GLU A 62 3.29 1.43 -0.54
N TYR A 63 3.61 1.33 0.74
CA TYR A 63 3.09 0.30 1.64
C TYR A 63 2.85 0.96 2.99
N ILE A 64 1.59 1.06 3.41
CA ILE A 64 1.21 1.81 4.61
C ILE A 64 0.25 0.99 5.45
N GLU A 65 0.54 0.91 6.74
CA GLU A 65 -0.29 0.26 7.76
C GLU A 65 -0.73 1.28 8.78
N CYS A 66 -2.04 1.36 9.05
CA CYS A 66 -2.61 2.29 10.02
C CYS A 66 -3.41 1.55 11.06
N VAL A 67 -3.24 1.94 12.32
CA VAL A 67 -4.03 1.41 13.44
C VAL A 67 -5.14 2.39 13.80
N ALA A 68 -6.34 1.88 14.12
CA ALA A 68 -7.48 2.71 14.49
C ALA A 68 -7.17 3.63 15.67
N ASP A 69 -7.55 4.89 15.54
CA ASP A 69 -7.43 5.94 16.55
C ASP A 69 -8.80 6.55 16.85
N ASP A 70 -9.47 7.12 15.86
CA ASP A 70 -10.81 7.66 15.97
C ASP A 70 -11.77 6.88 15.05
N VAL A 71 -12.08 5.66 15.45
CA VAL A 71 -12.95 4.74 14.69
C VAL A 71 -14.03 4.20 15.63
N LYS A 72 -15.29 4.53 15.32
CA LYS A 72 -16.45 4.15 16.13
C LYS A 72 -17.34 3.15 15.40
N PRO A 73 -18.04 2.26 16.14
CA PRO A 73 -19.07 1.44 15.54
C PRO A 73 -20.23 2.30 15.03
N GLY A 74 -20.82 1.88 13.92
CA GLY A 74 -21.98 2.54 13.32
C GLY A 74 -23.29 1.79 13.59
N LYS A 75 -24.40 2.35 13.14
CA LYS A 75 -25.71 1.71 13.26
C LYS A 75 -25.92 0.58 12.23
N ARG A 76 -25.42 0.77 11.02
CA ARG A 76 -25.60 -0.20 9.91
C ARG A 76 -24.32 -0.95 9.60
N THR A 77 -23.24 -0.21 9.44
CA THR A 77 -21.92 -0.76 9.18
C THR A 77 -20.85 0.22 9.68
N SER A 78 -19.65 -0.27 9.82
CA SER A 78 -18.49 0.50 10.26
C SER A 78 -17.24 -0.35 10.08
N PHE A 79 -16.07 0.22 10.25
CA PHE A 79 -14.84 -0.56 10.26
C PHE A 79 -14.87 -1.68 11.32
N PRO A 80 -15.25 -1.42 12.59
CA PRO A 80 -15.37 -2.50 13.57
C PRO A 80 -16.34 -3.61 13.17
N GLN A 81 -17.51 -3.26 12.68
CA GLN A 81 -18.52 -4.23 12.27
C GLN A 81 -18.08 -5.08 11.08
N SER A 82 -17.31 -4.48 10.17
CA SER A 82 -16.84 -5.17 8.94
C SER A 82 -15.94 -6.37 9.25
N VAL A 83 -15.22 -6.35 10.36
CA VAL A 83 -14.32 -7.43 10.78
C VAL A 83 -14.82 -8.18 12.01
N LYS A 84 -16.06 -7.94 12.44
CA LYS A 84 -16.65 -8.55 13.65
C LYS A 84 -15.71 -8.38 14.85
N LEU A 85 -15.29 -7.13 15.09
CA LEU A 85 -14.28 -6.76 16.07
C LEU A 85 -14.65 -7.24 17.47
N LYS A 86 -13.73 -7.92 18.14
CA LYS A 86 -13.85 -8.31 19.53
C LYS A 86 -13.37 -7.19 20.46
N ALA A 87 -13.74 -7.26 21.74
CA ALA A 87 -13.47 -6.21 22.72
C ALA A 87 -11.97 -5.93 22.94
N ASP A 88 -11.13 -6.98 22.79
CA ASP A 88 -9.67 -6.89 22.95
C ASP A 88 -8.92 -6.58 21.64
N GLU A 89 -9.65 -6.33 20.57
CA GLU A 89 -9.07 -6.10 19.24
C GLU A 89 -9.16 -4.63 18.83
N VAL A 90 -8.30 -4.26 17.88
CA VAL A 90 -8.30 -2.97 17.20
C VAL A 90 -8.27 -3.19 15.69
N VAL A 91 -8.92 -2.31 14.94
CA VAL A 91 -8.91 -2.38 13.48
C VAL A 91 -7.61 -1.83 12.94
N VAL A 92 -7.02 -2.54 12.00
CA VAL A 92 -5.92 -2.07 11.16
C VAL A 92 -6.45 -1.85 9.75
N PHE A 93 -6.13 -0.71 9.18
CA PHE A 93 -6.43 -0.32 7.81
C PHE A 93 -5.11 -0.08 7.08
N SER A 94 -4.92 -0.77 5.96
CA SER A 94 -3.66 -0.68 5.23
C SER A 94 -3.89 -0.63 3.73
N TRP A 95 -2.88 -0.15 3.00
CA TRP A 95 -2.93 -0.14 1.55
C TRP A 95 -1.55 -0.27 0.94
N ILE A 96 -1.53 -0.80 -0.27
CA ILE A 96 -0.35 -0.90 -1.11
C ILE A 96 -0.68 -0.22 -2.44
N VAL A 97 0.20 0.68 -2.89
CA VAL A 97 0.02 1.41 -4.14
C VAL A 97 0.96 0.87 -5.20
N TYR A 98 0.44 0.65 -6.39
CA TYR A 98 1.16 0.15 -7.56
C TYR A 98 1.01 1.10 -8.75
N PRO A 99 1.97 1.10 -9.69
CA PRO A 99 1.88 1.96 -10.88
C PRO A 99 0.66 1.66 -11.77
N SER A 100 0.19 0.41 -11.80
CA SER A 100 -0.95 -0.03 -12.59
C SER A 100 -1.45 -1.39 -12.10
N ARG A 101 -2.62 -1.81 -12.55
CA ARG A 101 -3.11 -3.16 -12.26
C ARG A 101 -2.19 -4.25 -12.81
N LYS A 102 -1.69 -4.08 -14.01
CA LYS A 102 -0.77 -5.06 -14.62
C LYS A 102 0.48 -5.25 -13.77
N GLN A 103 1.06 -4.16 -13.30
CA GLN A 103 2.23 -4.23 -12.43
C GLN A 103 1.89 -4.78 -11.05
N ARG A 104 0.71 -4.42 -10.50
CA ARG A 104 0.23 -5.03 -9.24
C ARG A 104 0.19 -6.54 -9.34
N ASP A 105 -0.38 -7.09 -10.41
CA ASP A 105 -0.49 -8.54 -10.60
C ASP A 105 0.91 -9.17 -10.70
N ALA A 106 1.82 -8.55 -11.43
CA ALA A 106 3.21 -9.02 -11.57
C ALA A 106 3.99 -8.94 -10.26
N ILE A 107 3.85 -7.84 -9.52
CA ILE A 107 4.52 -7.64 -8.22
C ILE A 107 4.00 -8.66 -7.21
N ASN A 108 2.68 -8.83 -7.11
CA ASN A 108 2.10 -9.81 -6.18
C ASN A 108 2.54 -11.24 -6.50
N ALA A 109 2.67 -11.61 -7.76
CA ALA A 109 3.19 -12.92 -8.15
C ALA A 109 4.63 -13.13 -7.65
N LYS A 110 5.48 -12.11 -7.77
CA LYS A 110 6.86 -12.16 -7.26
C LYS A 110 6.91 -12.22 -5.74
N VAL A 111 6.08 -11.43 -5.07
CA VAL A 111 6.00 -11.40 -3.61
C VAL A 111 5.54 -12.75 -3.07
N MET A 112 4.48 -13.34 -3.65
CA MET A 112 3.98 -14.65 -3.24
C MET A 112 4.97 -15.78 -3.48
N ALA A 113 5.85 -15.64 -4.46
CA ALA A 113 6.93 -16.59 -4.74
C ALA A 113 8.19 -16.35 -3.90
N ASP A 114 8.28 -15.22 -3.19
CA ASP A 114 9.45 -14.87 -2.38
C ASP A 114 9.54 -15.77 -1.14
N PRO A 115 10.66 -16.50 -0.95
CA PRO A 115 10.81 -17.40 0.21
C PRO A 115 10.71 -16.68 1.56
N ARG A 116 11.12 -15.41 1.61
CA ARG A 116 11.05 -14.61 2.85
C ARG A 116 9.60 -14.41 3.30
N LEU A 117 8.68 -14.16 2.34
CA LEU A 117 7.27 -14.03 2.66
C LEU A 117 6.67 -15.37 3.09
N LYS A 118 6.95 -16.43 2.34
CA LYS A 118 6.43 -17.77 2.66
C LYS A 118 6.79 -18.22 4.08
N SER A 119 8.00 -17.92 4.54
CA SER A 119 8.43 -18.28 5.89
C SER A 119 7.71 -17.52 7.00
N MET A 120 7.15 -16.33 6.69
CA MET A 120 6.41 -15.49 7.63
C MET A 120 4.91 -15.80 7.67
N MET A 121 4.36 -16.43 6.63
CA MET A 121 2.92 -16.61 6.42
C MET A 121 2.40 -17.96 6.93
N ASP A 122 2.90 -18.45 8.05
CA ASP A 122 2.30 -19.60 8.72
C ASP A 122 1.02 -19.16 9.44
N PRO A 123 -0.17 -19.65 9.02
CA PRO A 123 -1.44 -19.25 9.63
C PRO A 123 -1.50 -19.52 11.14
N LYS A 124 -0.77 -20.51 11.62
CA LYS A 124 -0.71 -20.86 13.05
C LYS A 124 0.09 -19.85 13.88
N LYS A 125 0.97 -19.07 13.24
CA LYS A 125 1.86 -18.10 13.89
C LYS A 125 1.44 -16.65 13.66
N MET A 126 0.37 -16.41 12.90
CA MET A 126 -0.10 -15.06 12.64
C MET A 126 -0.67 -14.44 13.92
N PRO A 127 -0.30 -13.18 14.21
CA PRO A 127 -0.76 -12.50 15.44
C PRO A 127 -2.20 -11.98 15.35
N PHE A 128 -2.95 -12.38 14.33
CA PHE A 128 -4.35 -11.96 14.12
C PHE A 128 -5.13 -13.05 13.37
N ASP A 129 -6.47 -12.93 13.38
CA ASP A 129 -7.36 -13.86 12.70
C ASP A 129 -7.44 -13.54 11.19
N LEU A 130 -6.76 -14.34 10.38
CA LEU A 130 -6.77 -14.21 8.92
C LEU A 130 -8.17 -14.36 8.29
N GLN A 131 -9.08 -15.11 8.92
CA GLN A 131 -10.41 -15.36 8.36
C GLN A 131 -11.30 -14.12 8.39
N ARG A 132 -11.01 -13.16 9.27
CA ARG A 132 -11.76 -11.91 9.38
C ARG A 132 -11.08 -10.75 8.66
N MET A 133 -9.91 -10.94 8.08
CA MET A 133 -9.29 -9.98 7.18
C MET A 133 -9.97 -10.02 5.82
N PHE A 134 -10.21 -8.87 5.23
CA PHE A 134 -10.63 -8.78 3.84
C PHE A 134 -9.83 -7.73 3.10
N TRP A 135 -9.74 -7.88 1.79
CA TRP A 135 -8.97 -7.00 0.93
C TRP A 135 -9.53 -6.99 -0.47
N GLY A 136 -9.14 -6.00 -1.24
CA GLY A 136 -9.53 -5.90 -2.64
C GLY A 136 -8.68 -4.89 -3.39
N GLY A 137 -8.72 -4.99 -4.72
CA GLY A 137 -7.98 -4.12 -5.61
C GLY A 137 -8.87 -3.03 -6.20
N PHE A 138 -8.36 -1.80 -6.23
CA PHE A 138 -9.06 -0.60 -6.66
C PHE A 138 -8.19 0.20 -7.62
N LYS A 139 -8.78 0.62 -8.75
CA LYS A 139 -8.13 1.61 -9.60
C LYS A 139 -8.46 3.02 -9.12
N THR A 140 -7.48 3.93 -9.18
CA THR A 140 -7.75 5.32 -8.80
C THR A 140 -8.79 5.94 -9.73
N LEU A 141 -9.76 6.62 -9.15
CA LEU A 141 -10.79 7.36 -9.88
C LEU A 141 -10.45 8.85 -9.95
N VAL A 142 -9.96 9.38 -8.85
CA VAL A 142 -9.49 10.77 -8.75
C VAL A 142 -8.12 10.75 -8.08
N GLU A 143 -7.16 11.43 -8.71
CA GLU A 143 -5.80 11.58 -8.21
C GLU A 143 -5.37 13.03 -8.42
N LEU A 144 -5.15 13.75 -7.31
CA LEU A 144 -4.83 15.18 -7.31
C LEU A 144 -3.36 15.44 -7.00
#